data_627d43622ff1e4f3a87c58f32ca50202
#
_entry.id   627d43622ff1e4f3a87c58f32ca50202
#
_cell.length_a   1.000
_cell.length_b   1.000
_cell.length_c   1.000
_cell.angle_alpha   90.00
_cell.angle_beta   90.00
_cell.angle_gamma   90.00
#
_symmetry.space_group_name_H-M   'P 1'
#
loop_
_entity.id
_entity.type
_entity.pdbx_description
1 polymer ?
#
loop_
_entity_poly.entity_id
_entity_poly.type
_entity_poly.pdbx_seq_one_letter_code
_entity_poly.pdbx_strand_id
1 'polypeptide(L)'
;MKKRETKKTVLWAATDMALSVAAMAAAFFIRFVLFRGENPVGGFEYHMLWAGLFSPVYAVLFGLLGIYEPQPQRGFIHEFGNIVLGCTFGVMLYIDLIFVFRVVDFSRWMILLCYLLLIAFTGARGFIAHRLLRRQYRAGNGLRRLVI
;
A
#
# COMPACT_ATOMS: atom_id res chain seq x y z
N MET A 1 2.66 -17.95 -20.88
CA MET A 1 1.85 -16.76 -20.52
C MET A 1 1.70 -16.60 -19.01
N LYS A 2 1.33 -17.61 -18.27
CA LYS A 2 1.19 -17.60 -16.79
C LYS A 2 2.42 -17.04 -16.03
N LYS A 3 3.62 -17.38 -16.47
CA LYS A 3 4.90 -16.94 -15.85
C LYS A 3 5.19 -15.43 -15.94
N ARG A 4 4.65 -14.74 -16.95
CA ARG A 4 4.83 -13.30 -17.16
C ARG A 4 3.85 -12.46 -16.30
N GLU A 5 2.65 -12.98 -16.09
CA GLU A 5 1.64 -12.36 -15.22
C GLU A 5 2.05 -12.47 -13.76
N THR A 6 2.53 -13.64 -13.32
CA THR A 6 3.04 -13.84 -11.96
C THR A 6 4.19 -12.89 -11.63
N LYS A 7 5.13 -12.66 -12.56
CA LYS A 7 6.24 -11.71 -12.35
C LYS A 7 5.75 -10.27 -12.16
N LYS A 8 4.72 -9.86 -12.89
CA LYS A 8 4.13 -8.51 -12.74
C LYS A 8 3.44 -8.37 -11.38
N THR A 9 2.67 -9.36 -10.97
CA THR A 9 1.99 -9.37 -9.66
C THR A 9 2.99 -9.30 -8.51
N VAL A 10 4.08 -10.09 -8.57
CA VAL A 10 5.14 -10.05 -7.58
C VAL A 10 5.83 -8.68 -7.53
N LEU A 11 6.08 -8.08 -8.70
CA LEU A 11 6.68 -6.74 -8.76
C LEU A 11 5.77 -5.68 -8.12
N TRP A 12 4.47 -5.72 -8.40
CA TRP A 12 3.49 -4.81 -7.81
C TRP A 12 3.38 -5.02 -6.30
N ALA A 13 3.36 -6.26 -5.83
CA ALA A 13 3.35 -6.59 -4.41
C ALA A 13 4.62 -6.07 -3.71
N ALA A 14 5.80 -6.26 -4.30
CA ALA A 14 7.05 -5.72 -3.77
C ALA A 14 7.04 -4.19 -3.70
N THR A 15 6.46 -3.52 -4.70
CA THR A 15 6.29 -2.06 -4.70
C THR A 15 5.39 -1.61 -3.55
N ASP A 16 4.28 -2.30 -3.31
CA ASP A 16 3.37 -1.95 -2.20
C ASP A 16 4.00 -2.20 -0.84
N MET A 17 4.79 -3.25 -0.70
CA MET A 17 5.58 -3.47 0.52
C MET A 17 6.57 -2.33 0.76
N ALA A 18 7.28 -1.89 -0.27
CA ALA A 18 8.20 -0.75 -0.17
C ALA A 18 7.46 0.56 0.16
N LEU A 19 6.30 0.79 -0.45
CA LEU A 19 5.47 1.96 -0.18
C LEU A 19 4.92 1.98 1.24
N SER A 20 4.55 0.83 1.81
CA SER A 20 4.07 0.74 3.19
C SER A 20 5.18 1.08 4.19
N VAL A 21 6.39 0.60 3.96
CA VAL A 21 7.56 0.96 4.78
C VAL A 21 7.90 2.44 4.62
N ALA A 22 7.85 2.98 3.39
CA ALA A 22 8.08 4.40 3.13
C ALA A 22 7.01 5.29 3.80
N ALA A 23 5.75 4.87 3.82
CA ALA A 23 4.67 5.59 4.52
C ALA A 23 4.93 5.65 6.03
N MET A 24 5.39 4.55 6.63
CA MET A 24 5.76 4.52 8.05
C MET A 24 6.96 5.44 8.33
N ALA A 25 8.00 5.38 7.50
CA ALA A 25 9.16 6.26 7.63
C ALA A 25 8.76 7.74 7.53
N ALA A 26 7.95 8.09 6.54
CA ALA A 26 7.45 9.46 6.38
C ALA A 26 6.58 9.90 7.56
N ALA A 27 5.69 9.05 8.05
CA ALA A 27 4.87 9.33 9.23
C ALA A 27 5.74 9.57 10.48
N PHE A 28 6.79 8.77 10.66
CA PHE A 28 7.76 8.95 11.74
C PHE A 28 8.45 10.31 11.64
N PHE A 29 9.00 10.67 10.48
CA PHE A 29 9.66 11.96 10.28
C PHE A 29 8.70 13.13 10.51
N ILE A 30 7.49 13.08 9.96
CA ILE A 30 6.48 14.12 10.15
C ILE A 30 6.16 14.28 11.63
N ARG A 31 5.90 13.18 12.34
CA ARG A 31 5.47 13.24 13.75
C ARG A 31 6.57 13.68 14.70
N PHE A 32 7.77 13.15 14.56
CA PHE A 32 8.84 13.36 15.55
C PHE A 32 9.84 14.45 15.16
N VAL A 33 10.05 14.69 13.89
CA VAL A 33 10.99 15.72 13.42
C VAL A 33 10.26 17.03 13.14
N LEU A 34 9.17 17.00 12.38
CA LEU A 34 8.48 18.22 11.97
C LEU A 34 7.58 18.79 13.08
N PHE A 35 6.79 17.95 13.74
CA PHE A 35 5.90 18.38 14.83
C PHE A 35 6.55 18.33 16.22
N ARG A 36 7.85 18.07 16.32
CA ARG A 36 8.61 18.01 17.58
C ARG A 36 7.87 17.22 18.67
N GLY A 37 7.35 16.05 18.31
CA GLY A 37 6.70 15.16 19.26
C GLY A 37 7.66 14.68 20.35
N GLU A 38 7.10 14.15 21.44
CA GLU A 38 7.88 13.48 22.49
C GLU A 38 8.75 12.38 21.89
N ASN A 39 9.90 12.11 22.52
CA ASN A 39 10.84 11.10 22.02
C ASN A 39 10.14 9.76 21.78
N PRO A 40 10.28 9.17 20.60
CA PRO A 40 9.62 7.91 20.29
C PRO A 40 10.23 6.79 21.14
N VAL A 41 9.40 6.04 21.82
CA VAL A 41 9.84 4.84 22.51
C VAL A 41 10.30 3.82 21.47
N GLY A 42 11.49 3.26 21.65
CA GLY A 42 12.09 2.30 20.73
C GLY A 42 12.81 2.89 19.50
N GLY A 43 12.73 4.20 19.26
CA GLY A 43 13.44 4.86 18.16
C GLY A 43 12.96 4.50 16.75
N PHE A 44 13.65 5.03 15.74
CA PHE A 44 13.34 4.82 14.32
C PHE A 44 13.44 3.35 13.90
N GLU A 45 14.48 2.65 14.34
CA GLU A 45 14.74 1.26 13.97
C GLU A 45 13.60 0.33 14.38
N TYR A 46 13.07 0.53 15.58
CA TYR A 46 11.96 -0.24 16.10
C TYR A 46 10.68 -0.08 15.24
N HIS A 47 10.37 1.15 14.85
CA HIS A 47 9.23 1.42 13.98
C HIS A 47 9.41 0.84 12.58
N MET A 48 10.63 0.87 12.04
CA MET A 48 10.94 0.28 10.74
C MET A 48 10.88 -1.24 10.76
N LEU A 49 11.28 -1.88 11.86
CA LEU A 49 11.16 -3.32 12.03
C LEU A 49 9.68 -3.75 11.98
N TRP A 50 8.81 -3.07 12.70
CA TRP A 50 7.38 -3.33 12.67
C TRP A 50 6.76 -3.05 11.29
N ALA A 51 7.17 -2.00 10.62
CA ALA A 51 6.73 -1.69 9.26
C ALA A 51 7.15 -2.79 8.28
N GLY A 52 8.38 -3.28 8.35
CA GLY A 52 8.89 -4.38 7.55
C GLY A 52 8.15 -5.69 7.78
N LEU A 53 7.87 -6.00 9.06
CA LEU A 53 7.13 -7.20 9.44
C LEU A 53 5.67 -7.16 8.94
N PHE A 54 5.08 -5.97 8.90
CA PHE A 54 3.69 -5.76 8.47
C PHE A 54 3.51 -5.58 6.98
N SER A 55 4.55 -5.20 6.24
CA SER A 55 4.49 -4.93 4.81
C SER A 55 3.94 -6.11 3.98
N PRO A 56 4.25 -7.40 4.27
CA PRO A 56 3.66 -8.52 3.55
C PRO A 56 2.14 -8.64 3.74
N VAL A 57 1.63 -8.21 4.89
CA VAL A 57 0.18 -8.25 5.19
C VAL A 57 -0.58 -7.35 4.21
N TYR A 58 -0.07 -6.15 3.94
CA TYR A 58 -0.66 -5.26 2.94
C TYR A 58 -0.62 -5.86 1.53
N ALA A 59 0.49 -6.50 1.15
CA ALA A 59 0.60 -7.17 -0.14
C ALA A 59 -0.44 -8.30 -0.29
N VAL A 60 -0.66 -9.10 0.75
CA VAL A 60 -1.68 -10.15 0.77
C VAL A 60 -3.08 -9.56 0.69
N LEU A 61 -3.40 -8.54 1.49
CA LEU A 61 -4.70 -7.87 1.48
C LEU A 61 -5.02 -7.27 0.10
N PHE A 62 -4.07 -6.61 -0.52
CA PHE A 62 -4.24 -6.04 -1.86
C PHE A 62 -4.40 -7.12 -2.93
N GLY A 63 -3.71 -8.25 -2.78
CA GLY A 63 -3.91 -9.43 -3.63
C GLY A 63 -5.31 -10.00 -3.50
N LEU A 64 -5.83 -10.16 -2.28
CA LEU A 64 -7.19 -10.65 -2.00
C LEU A 64 -8.27 -9.70 -2.54
N LEU A 65 -8.03 -8.39 -2.52
CA LEU A 65 -8.94 -7.38 -3.09
C LEU A 65 -8.85 -7.27 -4.61
N GLY A 66 -8.02 -8.07 -5.27
CA GLY A 66 -7.86 -8.09 -6.72
C GLY A 66 -7.24 -6.81 -7.29
N ILE A 67 -6.47 -6.05 -6.49
CA ILE A 67 -5.84 -4.80 -6.93
C ILE A 67 -4.74 -5.07 -7.97
N TYR A 68 -4.13 -6.26 -7.91
CA TYR A 68 -3.05 -6.65 -8.84
C TYR A 68 -3.55 -7.24 -10.16
N GLU A 69 -4.85 -7.49 -10.27
CA GLU A 69 -5.44 -7.97 -11.52
C GLU A 69 -5.79 -6.80 -12.44
N PRO A 70 -5.20 -6.74 -13.65
CA PRO A 70 -5.53 -5.69 -14.60
C PRO A 70 -6.96 -5.90 -15.14
N GLN A 71 -7.91 -5.15 -14.61
CA GLN A 71 -9.30 -5.16 -15.12
C GLN A 71 -9.57 -3.83 -15.83
N PRO A 72 -9.48 -3.80 -17.17
CA PRO A 72 -9.66 -2.57 -17.94
C PRO A 72 -11.07 -1.98 -17.86
N GLN A 73 -12.03 -2.77 -17.39
CA GLN A 73 -13.44 -2.37 -17.26
C GLN A 73 -13.78 -1.71 -15.91
N ARG A 74 -12.91 -1.81 -14.90
CA ARG A 74 -13.15 -1.16 -13.61
C ARG A 74 -12.74 0.31 -13.67
N GLY A 75 -13.65 1.20 -13.29
CA GLY A 75 -13.35 2.62 -13.16
C GLY A 75 -12.34 2.88 -12.03
N PHE A 76 -11.53 3.92 -12.18
CA PHE A 76 -10.55 4.35 -11.18
C PHE A 76 -11.14 4.51 -9.77
N ILE A 77 -12.39 4.97 -9.66
CA ILE A 77 -13.09 5.15 -8.38
C ILE A 77 -13.26 3.82 -7.64
N HIS A 78 -13.58 2.74 -8.38
CA HIS A 78 -13.73 1.42 -7.77
C HIS A 78 -12.39 0.85 -7.29
N GLU A 79 -11.35 1.03 -8.09
CA GLU A 79 -9.98 0.62 -7.73
C GLU A 79 -9.49 1.40 -6.50
N PHE A 80 -9.72 2.70 -6.46
CA PHE A 80 -9.40 3.55 -5.32
C PHE A 80 -10.16 3.13 -4.05
N GLY A 81 -11.44 2.78 -4.17
CA GLY A 81 -12.23 2.24 -3.08
C GLY A 81 -11.64 0.96 -2.50
N ASN A 82 -11.16 0.04 -3.34
CA ASN A 82 -10.49 -1.19 -2.90
C ASN A 82 -9.15 -0.90 -2.19
N ILE A 83 -8.40 0.10 -2.66
CA ILE A 83 -7.18 0.55 -2.00
C ILE A 83 -7.48 1.08 -0.60
N VAL A 84 -8.48 1.93 -0.46
CA VAL A 84 -8.91 2.48 0.84
C VAL A 84 -9.34 1.36 1.78
N LEU A 85 -10.13 0.40 1.29
CA LEU A 85 -10.54 -0.77 2.07
C LEU A 85 -9.34 -1.59 2.53
N GLY A 86 -8.42 -1.90 1.63
CA GLY A 86 -7.21 -2.66 1.96
C GLY A 86 -6.33 -1.95 3.00
N CYS A 87 -6.16 -0.64 2.86
CA CYS A 87 -5.43 0.17 3.84
C CYS A 87 -6.15 0.19 5.20
N THR A 88 -7.48 0.32 5.21
CA THR A 88 -8.27 0.32 6.44
C THR A 88 -8.16 -1.01 7.17
N PHE A 89 -8.37 -2.13 6.49
CA PHE A 89 -8.22 -3.46 7.10
C PHE A 89 -6.79 -3.71 7.57
N GLY A 90 -5.79 -3.29 6.80
CA GLY A 90 -4.39 -3.42 7.18
C GLY A 90 -4.05 -2.65 8.44
N VAL A 91 -4.54 -1.42 8.58
CA VAL A 91 -4.32 -0.60 9.80
C VAL A 91 -5.10 -1.17 10.98
N MET A 92 -6.31 -1.68 10.79
CA MET A 92 -7.06 -2.34 11.86
C MET A 92 -6.30 -3.56 12.39
N LEU A 93 -5.84 -4.44 11.51
CA LEU A 93 -5.00 -5.58 11.89
C LEU A 93 -3.70 -5.15 12.60
N TYR A 94 -3.10 -4.06 12.16
CA TYR A 94 -1.90 -3.50 12.78
C TYR A 94 -2.18 -3.04 14.21
N ILE A 95 -3.28 -2.33 14.43
CA ILE A 95 -3.71 -1.88 15.76
C ILE A 95 -4.02 -3.08 16.66
N ASP A 96 -4.75 -4.08 16.14
CA ASP A 96 -5.09 -5.30 16.89
C ASP A 96 -3.84 -6.04 17.35
N LEU A 97 -2.84 -6.18 16.48
CA LEU A 97 -1.59 -6.84 16.83
C LEU A 97 -0.77 -6.03 17.84
N ILE A 98 -0.69 -4.71 17.71
CA ILE A 98 -0.06 -3.85 18.72
C ILE A 98 -0.72 -4.05 20.08
N PHE A 99 -2.04 -4.16 20.10
CA PHE A 99 -2.80 -4.37 21.33
C PHE A 99 -2.55 -5.77 21.94
N VAL A 100 -2.59 -6.83 21.12
CA VAL A 100 -2.37 -8.22 21.53
C VAL A 100 -0.95 -8.41 22.09
N PHE A 101 0.05 -7.88 21.41
CA PHE A 101 1.45 -7.98 21.84
C PHE A 101 1.83 -6.97 22.94
N ARG A 102 0.88 -6.16 23.38
CA ARG A 102 1.10 -5.10 24.39
C ARG A 102 2.27 -4.17 24.04
N VAL A 103 2.41 -3.88 22.76
CA VAL A 103 3.38 -2.90 22.25
C VAL A 103 2.83 -1.50 22.56
N VAL A 104 3.11 -0.98 23.75
CA VAL A 104 2.37 0.12 24.37
C VAL A 104 2.67 1.49 23.78
N ASP A 105 3.68 1.63 22.91
CA ASP A 105 4.32 2.93 22.70
C ASP A 105 4.19 3.52 21.29
N PHE A 106 3.12 3.12 20.54
CA PHE A 106 2.83 3.77 19.27
C PHE A 106 1.93 5.01 19.46
N SER A 107 2.42 6.16 19.00
CA SER A 107 1.62 7.37 18.95
C SER A 107 0.41 7.22 18.05
N ARG A 108 -0.79 7.48 18.57
CA ARG A 108 -2.06 7.45 17.78
C ARG A 108 -1.99 8.36 16.55
N TRP A 109 -1.36 9.52 16.69
CA TRP A 109 -1.13 10.45 15.58
C TRP A 109 -0.22 9.88 14.51
N MET A 110 0.78 9.10 14.88
CA MET A 110 1.67 8.43 13.94
C MET A 110 0.93 7.38 13.12
N ILE A 111 0.06 6.59 13.76
CA ILE A 111 -0.77 5.59 13.07
C ILE A 111 -1.70 6.28 12.07
N LEU A 112 -2.35 7.38 12.46
CA LEU A 112 -3.22 8.15 11.58
C LEU A 112 -2.44 8.73 10.38
N LEU A 113 -1.28 9.31 10.61
CA LEU A 113 -0.41 9.83 9.54
C LEU A 113 0.06 8.71 8.61
N CYS A 114 0.44 7.57 9.16
CA CYS A 114 0.82 6.40 8.38
C CYS A 114 -0.33 5.93 7.48
N TYR A 115 -1.54 5.87 8.02
CA TYR A 115 -2.75 5.50 7.27
C TYR A 115 -3.01 6.45 6.10
N LEU A 116 -2.99 7.75 6.35
CA LEU A 116 -3.21 8.76 5.31
C LEU A 116 -2.13 8.71 4.22
N LEU A 117 -0.86 8.59 4.62
CA LEU A 117 0.26 8.49 3.70
C LEU A 117 0.22 7.18 2.90
N LEU A 118 -0.18 6.07 3.52
CA LEU A 118 -0.33 4.79 2.85
C LEU A 118 -1.39 4.88 1.74
N ILE A 119 -2.54 5.46 2.03
CA ILE A 119 -3.60 5.70 1.03
C ILE A 119 -3.07 6.61 -0.09
N ALA A 120 -2.38 7.71 0.26
CA ALA A 120 -1.85 8.64 -0.71
C ALA A 120 -0.82 7.98 -1.65
N PHE A 121 0.13 7.24 -1.11
CA PHE A 121 1.18 6.58 -1.89
C PHE A 121 0.62 5.45 -2.76
N THR A 122 -0.21 4.60 -2.19
CA THR A 122 -0.83 3.48 -2.93
C THR A 122 -1.84 4.00 -3.95
N GLY A 123 -2.60 5.03 -3.62
CA GLY A 123 -3.52 5.68 -4.54
C GLY A 123 -2.81 6.37 -5.71
N ALA A 124 -1.69 7.07 -5.44
CA ALA A 124 -0.87 7.67 -6.49
C ALA A 124 -0.29 6.60 -7.43
N ARG A 125 0.20 5.47 -6.88
CA ARG A 125 0.65 4.33 -7.67
C ARG A 125 -0.48 3.78 -8.55
N GLY A 126 -1.67 3.55 -7.98
CA GLY A 126 -2.84 3.07 -8.70
C GLY A 126 -3.25 4.03 -9.83
N PHE A 127 -3.23 5.32 -9.59
CA PHE A 127 -3.50 6.35 -10.60
C PHE A 127 -2.49 6.33 -11.75
N ILE A 128 -1.20 6.22 -11.44
CA ILE A 128 -0.14 6.13 -12.44
C ILE A 128 -0.30 4.84 -13.27
N ALA A 129 -0.52 3.70 -12.61
CA ALA A 129 -0.75 2.42 -13.27
C ALA A 129 -1.95 2.47 -14.20
N HIS A 130 -3.06 3.07 -13.77
CA HIS A 130 -4.27 3.24 -14.57
C HIS A 130 -4.04 4.14 -15.80
N ARG A 131 -3.30 5.25 -15.64
CA ARG A 131 -2.93 6.11 -16.76
C ARG A 131 -2.04 5.41 -17.79
N LEU A 132 -1.05 4.63 -17.34
CA LEU A 132 -0.16 3.87 -18.21
C LEU A 132 -0.93 2.80 -19.01
N LEU A 133 -1.82 2.07 -18.35
CA LEU A 133 -2.68 1.09 -18.99
C LEU A 133 -3.57 1.74 -20.06
N ARG A 134 -4.23 2.86 -19.76
CA ARG A 134 -5.04 3.61 -20.74
C ARG A 134 -4.23 4.06 -21.95
N ARG A 135 -2.98 4.51 -21.76
CA ARG A 135 -2.10 4.89 -22.86
C ARG A 135 -1.74 3.70 -23.74
N GLN A 136 -1.47 2.53 -23.17
CA GLN A 136 -1.17 1.30 -23.91
C GLN A 136 -2.37 0.82 -24.72
N TYR A 137 -3.59 0.91 -24.18
CA TYR A 137 -4.83 0.57 -24.92
C TYR A 137 -5.09 1.55 -26.06
N ARG A 138 -4.84 2.84 -25.89
CA ARG A 138 -4.98 3.85 -26.97
C ARG A 138 -3.93 3.70 -28.07
N ALA A 139 -2.75 3.18 -27.75
CA ALA A 139 -1.68 2.92 -28.72
C ALA A 139 -1.88 1.64 -29.55
N GLY A 140 -3.04 0.98 -29.47
CA GLY A 140 -3.41 -0.17 -30.32
C GLY A 140 -2.80 -1.52 -29.92
N ASN A 141 -1.96 -1.57 -28.88
CA ASN A 141 -1.32 -2.82 -28.45
C ASN A 141 -2.27 -3.80 -27.71
N GLY A 142 -3.50 -3.39 -27.45
CA GLY A 142 -4.51 -4.19 -26.76
C GLY A 142 -5.54 -4.90 -27.67
N LEU A 143 -5.60 -4.53 -28.96
CA LEU A 143 -6.62 -5.02 -29.89
C LEU A 143 -6.37 -6.44 -30.44
N ARG A 144 -5.24 -7.05 -30.12
CA ARG A 144 -4.92 -8.41 -30.63
C ARG A 144 -5.60 -9.57 -29.90
N ARG A 145 -6.48 -9.30 -28.92
CA ARG A 145 -7.15 -10.35 -28.12
C ARG A 145 -8.67 -10.36 -28.18
N LEU A 146 -9.28 -9.56 -29.04
CA LEU A 146 -10.75 -9.54 -29.23
C LEU A 146 -11.21 -10.05 -30.57
N VAL A 147 -10.38 -10.80 -31.28
CA VAL A 147 -10.80 -11.54 -32.47
C VAL A 147 -10.51 -13.01 -32.21
N ILE A 148 -11.37 -13.64 -31.50
CA ILE A 148 -11.87 -15.01 -31.71
C ILE A 148 -13.20 -15.12 -30.98
#